data_b2b27fa7dd36fd8adfdd4fce830874c4
#
_entry.id   b2b27fa7dd36fd8adfdd4fce830874c4
#
_cell.length_a   1.000
_cell.length_b   1.000
_cell.length_c   1.000
_cell.angle_alpha   90.00
_cell.angle_beta   90.00
_cell.angle_gamma   90.00
#
_symmetry.space_group_name_H-M   'P 1'
#
loop_
_entity.id
_entity.type
_entity.pdbx_description
1 polymer ?
#
loop_
_entity_poly.entity_id
_entity_poly.type
_entity_poly.pdbx_seq_one_letter_code
_entity_poly.pdbx_strand_id
1 'polypeptide(L)'
;EMCIRDSMLDIAYELKMRGARNIFTCCTFPLFTAGLEKFDKAYNDGIIKAVLGTNLTYRKPELLEREWYYDVDVSKYTAYFIAAINHDKSVSSIIDPMTKIRTLLDKHGIPMGGEQ
;
A
#
# COMPACT_ATOMS: atom_id res chain seq x y z
N GLU A 1 -1.25 0.70 17.86
CA GLU A 1 -2.22 0.99 16.78
C GLU A 1 -2.57 2.47 16.63
N MET A 2 -2.70 3.22 17.72
CA MET A 2 -2.93 4.68 17.64
C MET A 2 -1.78 5.44 16.98
N CYS A 3 -0.55 4.98 17.13
CA CYS A 3 0.63 5.66 16.61
C CYS A 3 0.76 5.60 15.07
N ILE A 4 0.32 4.52 14.43
CA ILE A 4 0.54 4.32 12.98
C ILE A 4 -0.23 5.34 12.15
N ARG A 5 -1.50 5.61 12.48
CA ARG A 5 -2.33 6.56 11.75
C ARG A 5 -1.83 8.00 11.89
N ASP A 6 -1.61 8.45 13.12
CA ASP A 6 -1.20 9.82 13.38
C ASP A 6 0.22 10.04 12.86
N SER A 7 1.14 9.09 13.09
CA SER A 7 2.50 9.15 12.53
C SER A 7 2.54 9.16 11.00
N MET A 8 1.67 8.40 10.33
CA MET A 8 1.61 8.38 8.86
C MET A 8 1.18 9.73 8.30
N LEU A 9 0.15 10.34 8.88
CA LEU A 9 -0.31 11.67 8.47
C LEU A 9 0.69 12.76 8.84
N ASP A 10 1.30 12.69 10.03
CA ASP A 10 2.34 13.65 10.44
C ASP A 10 3.53 13.63 9.48
N ILE A 11 3.99 12.43 9.07
CA ILE A 11 5.04 12.29 8.05
C ILE A 11 4.58 12.87 6.71
N ALA A 12 3.33 12.62 6.32
CA ALA A 12 2.78 13.16 5.07
C ALA A 12 2.74 14.71 5.09
N TYR A 13 2.33 15.31 6.19
CA TYR A 13 2.36 16.77 6.37
C TYR A 13 3.79 17.31 6.27
N GLU A 14 4.74 16.69 6.96
CA GLU A 14 6.15 17.09 6.93
C GLU A 14 6.74 16.99 5.51
N LEU A 15 6.47 15.90 4.79
CA LEU A 15 6.90 15.74 3.40
C LEU A 15 6.29 16.82 2.50
N LYS A 16 5.03 17.17 2.72
CA LYS A 16 4.35 18.22 1.97
C LYS A 16 5.01 19.58 2.21
N MET A 17 5.33 19.90 3.45
CA MET A 17 6.05 21.14 3.83
C MET A 17 7.43 21.21 3.19
N ARG A 18 8.09 20.07 2.97
CA ARG A 18 9.39 19.98 2.26
C ARG A 18 9.26 19.97 0.74
N GLY A 19 8.06 20.17 0.20
CA GLY A 19 7.83 20.33 -1.24
C GLY A 19 7.49 19.06 -2.00
N ALA A 20 7.15 17.97 -1.32
CA ALA A 20 6.66 16.77 -1.99
C ALA A 20 5.36 17.07 -2.76
N ARG A 21 5.34 16.72 -4.05
CA ARG A 21 4.18 16.99 -4.91
C ARG A 21 3.04 16.00 -4.67
N ASN A 22 3.35 14.71 -4.74
CA ASN A 22 2.39 13.63 -4.57
C ASN A 22 2.88 12.69 -3.46
N ILE A 23 2.03 12.44 -2.49
CA ILE A 23 2.32 11.55 -1.37
C ILE A 23 1.32 10.39 -1.43
N PHE A 24 1.87 9.19 -1.55
CA PHE A 24 1.13 7.94 -1.51
C PHE A 24 1.50 7.21 -0.23
N THR A 25 0.51 6.68 0.46
CA THR A 25 0.71 5.88 1.66
C THR A 25 0.28 4.45 1.41
N CYS A 26 1.01 3.50 1.99
CA CYS A 26 0.70 2.08 1.86
C CYS A 26 0.61 1.45 3.25
N CYS A 27 -0.36 0.59 3.44
CA CYS A 27 -0.49 -0.19 4.67
C CYS A 27 -0.93 -1.62 4.38
N THR A 28 -0.38 -2.56 5.13
CA THR A 28 -0.74 -3.98 5.00
C THR A 28 -2.11 -4.23 5.62
N PHE A 29 -2.40 -3.65 6.78
CA PHE A 29 -3.66 -3.84 7.50
C PHE A 29 -4.40 -2.51 7.67
N PRO A 30 -5.31 -2.15 6.74
CA PRO A 30 -6.03 -0.88 6.75
C PRO A 30 -7.20 -0.90 7.74
N LEU A 31 -6.92 -0.95 9.04
CA LEU A 31 -7.94 -1.10 10.08
C LEU A 31 -8.79 0.16 10.28
N PHE A 32 -8.19 1.34 10.21
CA PHE A 32 -8.87 2.64 10.41
C PHE A 32 -9.82 2.66 11.63
N THR A 33 -9.37 2.09 12.75
CA THR A 33 -10.17 1.93 13.97
C THR A 33 -10.70 3.24 14.55
N ALA A 34 -9.98 4.32 14.34
CA ALA A 34 -10.33 5.65 14.86
C ALA A 34 -10.99 6.56 13.79
N GLY A 35 -11.61 5.98 12.77
CA GLY A 35 -12.36 6.71 11.75
C GLY A 35 -11.54 7.10 10.51
N LEU A 36 -12.23 7.67 9.53
CA LEU A 36 -11.68 8.05 8.23
C LEU A 36 -11.48 9.56 8.08
N GLU A 37 -12.05 10.35 8.99
CA GLU A 37 -12.20 11.81 8.87
C GLU A 37 -10.85 12.54 8.71
N LYS A 38 -9.81 12.08 9.40
CA LYS A 38 -8.47 12.67 9.28
C LYS A 38 -7.85 12.43 7.89
N PHE A 39 -8.11 11.26 7.30
CA PHE A 39 -7.66 10.94 5.95
C PHE A 39 -8.49 11.67 4.89
N ASP A 40 -9.81 11.77 5.08
CA ASP A 40 -10.69 12.58 4.24
C ASP A 40 -10.19 14.03 4.19
N LYS A 41 -9.86 14.60 5.36
CA LYS A 41 -9.31 15.95 5.45
C LYS A 41 -7.95 16.04 4.75
N ALA A 42 -7.02 15.13 5.02
CA ALA A 42 -5.68 15.15 4.41
C ALA A 42 -5.74 15.00 2.88
N TYR A 43 -6.69 14.26 2.36
CA TYR A 43 -6.95 14.17 0.92
C TYR A 43 -7.49 15.48 0.35
N ASN A 44 -8.53 16.05 0.98
CA ASN A 44 -9.13 17.32 0.55
C ASN A 44 -8.14 18.49 0.60
N ASP A 45 -7.26 18.51 1.60
CA ASP A 45 -6.18 19.51 1.74
C ASP A 45 -5.03 19.26 0.76
N GLY A 46 -5.07 18.20 -0.05
CA GLY A 46 -4.03 17.86 -1.02
C GLY A 46 -2.71 17.39 -0.38
N ILE A 47 -2.75 16.95 0.87
CA ILE A 47 -1.59 16.41 1.60
C ILE A 47 -1.24 15.02 1.09
N ILE A 48 -2.23 14.12 1.02
CA ILE A 48 -2.08 12.78 0.45
C ILE A 48 -2.80 12.69 -0.88
N LYS A 49 -2.27 11.89 -1.79
CA LYS A 49 -2.89 11.59 -3.09
C LYS A 49 -3.73 10.32 -3.02
N ALA A 50 -3.22 9.31 -2.34
CA ALA A 50 -3.91 8.04 -2.18
C ALA A 50 -3.34 7.22 -1.01
N VAL A 51 -4.17 6.32 -0.52
CA VAL A 51 -3.82 5.27 0.44
C VAL A 51 -4.06 3.92 -0.21
N LEU A 52 -3.03 3.08 -0.23
CA LEU A 52 -3.13 1.72 -0.73
C LEU A 52 -3.16 0.76 0.47
N GLY A 53 -4.20 -0.05 0.56
CA GLY A 53 -4.32 -1.06 1.61
C GLY A 53 -4.57 -2.44 1.05
N THR A 54 -4.10 -3.49 1.73
CA THR A 54 -4.35 -4.86 1.27
C THR A 54 -5.69 -5.39 1.78
N ASN A 55 -6.16 -6.46 1.14
CA ASN A 55 -7.37 -7.19 1.55
C ASN A 55 -7.10 -8.30 2.58
N LEU A 56 -6.01 -8.20 3.34
CA LEU A 56 -5.65 -9.19 4.39
C LEU A 56 -6.46 -9.05 5.69
N THR A 57 -7.22 -7.99 5.81
CA THR A 57 -8.11 -7.76 6.97
C THR A 57 -9.47 -7.26 6.51
N TYR A 58 -10.43 -7.24 7.45
CA TYR A 58 -11.74 -6.67 7.19
C TYR A 58 -11.63 -5.18 6.84
N ARG A 59 -12.30 -4.80 5.78
CA ARG A 59 -12.40 -3.40 5.33
C ARG A 59 -13.86 -2.96 5.46
N LYS A 60 -14.05 -1.83 6.12
CA LYS A 60 -15.39 -1.24 6.23
C LYS A 60 -15.89 -0.83 4.85
N PRO A 61 -17.18 -1.04 4.52
CA PRO A 61 -17.75 -0.59 3.24
C PRO A 61 -17.49 0.90 2.97
N GLU A 62 -17.62 1.74 3.99
CA GLU A 62 -17.35 3.18 3.91
C GLU A 62 -15.91 3.51 3.45
N LEU A 63 -14.94 2.67 3.78
CA LEU A 63 -13.56 2.82 3.33
C LEU A 63 -13.43 2.55 1.83
N LEU A 64 -14.11 1.51 1.34
CA LEU A 64 -14.05 1.10 -0.07
C LEU A 64 -14.73 2.10 -1.00
N GLU A 65 -15.59 2.96 -0.48
CA GLU A 65 -16.27 4.03 -1.22
C GLU A 65 -15.43 5.32 -1.32
N ARG A 66 -14.29 5.39 -0.64
CA ARG A 66 -13.45 6.59 -0.63
C ARG A 66 -12.58 6.68 -1.91
N GLU A 67 -12.62 7.81 -2.59
CA GLU A 67 -11.82 8.08 -3.80
C GLU A 67 -10.32 8.01 -3.59
N TRP A 68 -9.87 8.27 -2.36
CA TRP A 68 -8.46 8.23 -2.00
C TRP A 68 -7.97 6.84 -1.59
N TYR A 69 -8.87 5.86 -1.41
CA TYR A 69 -8.51 4.51 -0.98
C TYR A 69 -8.45 3.54 -2.18
N TYR A 70 -7.36 2.81 -2.27
CA TYR A 70 -7.17 1.76 -3.27
C TYR A 70 -6.98 0.41 -2.58
N ASP A 71 -7.90 -0.50 -2.83
CA ASP A 71 -7.84 -1.87 -2.31
C ASP A 71 -6.91 -2.72 -3.18
N VAL A 72 -5.86 -3.25 -2.56
CA VAL A 72 -4.86 -4.10 -3.24
C VAL A 72 -5.18 -5.56 -2.93
N ASP A 73 -5.62 -6.29 -3.95
CA ASP A 73 -5.93 -7.72 -3.81
C ASP A 73 -4.64 -8.55 -3.79
N VAL A 74 -4.36 -9.16 -2.63
CA VAL A 74 -3.23 -10.06 -2.40
C VAL A 74 -3.65 -11.54 -2.27
N SER A 75 -4.91 -11.87 -2.53
CA SER A 75 -5.47 -13.23 -2.41
C SER A 75 -4.69 -14.26 -3.22
N LYS A 76 -4.24 -13.87 -4.41
CA LYS A 76 -3.42 -14.73 -5.26
C LYS A 76 -2.10 -15.14 -4.60
N TYR A 77 -1.44 -14.21 -3.92
CA TYR A 77 -0.19 -14.48 -3.20
C TYR A 77 -0.44 -15.37 -2.00
N THR A 78 -1.52 -15.13 -1.26
CA THR A 78 -1.95 -15.98 -0.14
C THR A 78 -2.19 -17.41 -0.62
N ALA A 79 -2.87 -17.60 -1.75
CA ALA A 79 -3.09 -18.93 -2.34
C ALA A 79 -1.76 -19.60 -2.73
N TYR A 80 -0.80 -18.87 -3.27
CA TYR A 80 0.54 -19.42 -3.58
C TYR A 80 1.30 -19.84 -2.34
N PHE A 81 1.21 -19.09 -1.23
CA PHE A 81 1.80 -19.49 0.04
C PHE A 81 1.19 -20.79 0.56
N ILE A 82 -0.12 -20.87 0.56
CA ILE A 82 -0.84 -22.09 1.00
C ILE A 82 -0.42 -23.29 0.15
N ALA A 83 -0.40 -23.15 -1.16
CA ALA A 83 0.00 -24.21 -2.08
C ALA A 83 1.46 -24.64 -1.87
N ALA A 84 2.38 -23.70 -1.71
CA ALA A 84 3.79 -24.00 -1.49
C ALA A 84 4.02 -24.77 -0.19
N ILE A 85 3.38 -24.33 0.90
CA ILE A 85 3.47 -25.01 2.21
C ILE A 85 2.86 -26.42 2.12
N ASN A 86 1.70 -26.57 1.47
CA ASN A 86 1.03 -27.85 1.33
C ASN A 86 1.82 -28.87 0.48
N HIS A 87 2.71 -28.40 -0.38
CA HIS A 87 3.59 -29.23 -1.22
C HIS A 87 5.05 -29.26 -0.76
N ASP A 88 5.33 -28.85 0.47
CA ASP A 88 6.69 -28.77 1.04
C ASP A 88 7.69 -28.04 0.14
N LYS A 89 7.22 -27.03 -0.62
CA LYS A 89 8.04 -26.21 -1.51
C LYS A 89 8.51 -24.93 -0.82
N SER A 90 9.69 -24.45 -1.24
CA SER A 90 10.19 -23.17 -0.77
C SER A 90 9.29 -22.01 -1.21
N VAL A 91 9.02 -21.11 -0.27
CA VAL A 91 8.26 -19.88 -0.51
C VAL A 91 9.13 -18.72 -0.99
N SER A 92 10.45 -18.90 -1.07
CA SER A 92 11.42 -17.84 -1.41
C SER A 92 11.10 -17.15 -2.74
N SER A 93 10.72 -17.91 -3.77
CA SER A 93 10.35 -17.36 -5.08
C SER A 93 9.04 -16.56 -5.07
N ILE A 94 8.19 -16.79 -4.07
CA ILE A 94 6.93 -16.06 -3.90
C ILE A 94 7.21 -14.72 -3.22
N ILE A 95 8.15 -14.72 -2.25
CA ILE A 95 8.54 -13.55 -1.46
C ILE A 95 9.40 -12.59 -2.26
N ASP A 96 10.23 -13.07 -3.20
CA ASP A 96 11.12 -12.21 -3.98
C ASP A 96 10.32 -11.25 -4.89
N PRO A 97 10.28 -9.95 -4.56
CA PRO A 97 9.55 -8.98 -5.36
C PRO A 97 10.36 -8.51 -6.56
N MET A 98 11.69 -8.60 -6.53
CA MET A 98 12.57 -7.92 -7.49
C MET A 98 12.37 -8.40 -8.92
N THR A 99 12.30 -9.71 -9.11
CA THR A 99 12.07 -10.31 -10.44
C THR A 99 10.70 -9.88 -11.00
N LYS A 100 9.68 -9.85 -10.15
CA LYS A 100 8.32 -9.46 -10.55
C LYS A 100 8.22 -7.97 -10.88
N ILE A 101 8.88 -7.13 -10.07
CA ILE A 101 8.94 -5.68 -10.29
C ILE A 101 9.66 -5.39 -11.61
N ARG A 102 10.82 -6.02 -11.86
CA ARG A 102 11.56 -5.86 -13.12
C ARG A 102 10.70 -6.22 -14.32
N THR A 103 10.08 -7.39 -14.30
CA THR A 103 9.20 -7.84 -15.40
C THR A 103 8.04 -6.86 -15.63
N LEU A 104 7.47 -6.30 -14.56
CA LEU A 104 6.38 -5.34 -14.67
C LEU A 104 6.85 -4.01 -15.26
N LEU A 105 7.98 -3.49 -14.83
CA LEU A 105 8.57 -2.25 -15.33
C LEU A 105 8.97 -2.39 -16.81
N ASP A 106 9.62 -3.49 -17.18
CA ASP A 106 9.99 -3.79 -18.57
C ASP A 106 8.76 -3.83 -19.49
N LYS A 107 7.68 -4.46 -19.01
CA LYS A 107 6.41 -4.52 -19.75
C LYS A 107 5.81 -3.13 -19.99
N HIS A 108 6.06 -2.18 -19.12
CA HIS A 108 5.56 -0.80 -19.23
C HIS A 108 6.60 0.17 -19.80
N GLY A 109 7.77 -0.34 -20.24
CA GLY A 109 8.84 0.48 -20.80
C GLY A 109 9.46 1.48 -19.83
N ILE A 110 9.40 1.18 -18.53
CA ILE A 110 9.96 2.03 -17.48
C ILE A 110 11.34 1.48 -17.10
N PRO A 111 12.44 2.19 -17.44
CA PRO A 111 13.77 1.74 -17.03
C PRO A 111 13.92 1.79 -15.52
N MET A 112 14.46 0.73 -14.94
CA MET A 112 14.93 0.80 -13.56
C MET A 112 16.09 1.80 -13.51
N GLY A 113 15.91 2.89 -12.77
CA GLY A 113 16.98 3.85 -12.56
C GLY A 113 18.24 3.12 -12.06
N GLY A 114 19.34 3.33 -12.79
CA GLY A 114 20.58 2.63 -12.52
C GLY A 114 21.07 2.88 -11.10
N GLU A 115 21.73 1.88 -10.59
CA GLU A 115 22.58 2.00 -9.41
C GLU A 115 23.51 3.21 -9.56
N GLN A 116 23.35 4.17 -8.66
CA GLN A 116 24.39 5.13 -8.34
C GLN A 116 24.88 4.85 -6.93
#